data_490c2f0b652616fbf762b337ef9c7d41
#
_entry.id   490c2f0b652616fbf762b337ef9c7d41
#
_cell.length_a   1.000
_cell.length_b   1.000
_cell.length_c   1.000
_cell.angle_alpha   90.00
_cell.angle_beta   90.00
_cell.angle_gamma   90.00
#
_symmetry.space_group_name_H-M   'P 1'
#
loop_
_entity.id
_entity.type
_entity.pdbx_description
1 polymer ?
#
loop_
_entity_poly.entity_id
_entity_poly.type
_entity_poly.pdbx_seq_one_letter_code
_entity_poly.pdbx_strand_id
1 'polypeptide(L)'
;MSKTTSLLIHAAKIDENYSNKEKEIIKKTLIELGAKHSEVDEIITNAEINEEKSNQILDFTREIKNKGHDFKIKIIETLWNIIYSNNEADMYEANLMRRLSGLLYLDNKTMGDIKEKIKKNLAQ
;
A
#
# COMPACT_ATOMS: atom_id res chain seq x y z
N MET A 1 1.71 11.90 -5.36
CA MET A 1 0.99 10.59 -5.26
C MET A 1 1.63 9.47 -6.06
N SER A 2 2.49 9.77 -7.00
CA SER A 2 3.10 8.75 -7.86
C SER A 2 3.92 7.71 -7.08
N LYS A 3 4.80 8.15 -6.19
CA LYS A 3 5.65 7.23 -5.41
C LYS A 3 4.85 6.44 -4.38
N THR A 4 3.85 7.07 -3.77
CA THR A 4 2.93 6.39 -2.86
C THR A 4 2.19 5.27 -3.59
N THR A 5 1.68 5.56 -4.78
CA THR A 5 0.98 4.59 -5.61
C THR A 5 1.91 3.47 -6.06
N SER A 6 3.17 3.80 -6.39
CA SER A 6 4.18 2.80 -6.76
C SER A 6 4.45 1.81 -5.62
N LEU A 7 4.44 2.28 -4.36
CA LEU A 7 4.58 1.40 -3.21
C LEU A 7 3.41 0.42 -3.12
N LEU A 8 2.19 0.90 -3.32
CA LEU A 8 1.01 0.04 -3.29
C LEU A 8 1.05 -1.02 -4.40
N ILE A 9 1.47 -0.63 -5.58
CA ILE A 9 1.63 -1.54 -6.72
C ILE A 9 2.73 -2.57 -6.43
N HIS A 10 3.85 -2.12 -5.86
CA HIS A 10 4.95 -3.01 -5.49
C HIS A 10 4.49 -4.11 -4.53
N ALA A 11 3.72 -3.72 -3.50
CA ALA A 11 3.18 -4.68 -2.54
C ALA A 11 2.23 -5.69 -3.23
N ALA A 12 1.42 -5.23 -4.17
CA ALA A 12 0.51 -6.09 -4.91
C ALA A 12 1.24 -7.09 -5.81
N LYS A 13 2.44 -6.74 -6.30
CA LYS A 13 3.23 -7.58 -7.20
C LYS A 13 4.11 -8.61 -6.49
N ILE A 14 4.28 -8.50 -5.18
CA ILE A 14 5.19 -9.39 -4.43
C ILE A 14 4.84 -10.87 -4.65
N ASP A 15 3.57 -11.21 -4.71
CA ASP A 15 3.11 -12.58 -4.94
C ASP A 15 2.67 -12.83 -6.38
N GLU A 16 3.08 -11.99 -7.31
CA GLU A 16 2.77 -12.03 -8.74
C GLU A 16 1.28 -11.87 -9.08
N ASN A 17 0.49 -11.40 -8.13
CA ASN A 17 -0.98 -11.28 -8.27
C ASN A 17 -1.49 -9.86 -8.38
N TYR A 18 -0.81 -9.02 -9.15
CA TYR A 18 -1.31 -7.67 -9.40
C TYR A 18 -2.52 -7.76 -10.36
N SER A 19 -3.66 -8.10 -9.79
CA SER A 19 -4.91 -8.31 -10.51
C SER A 19 -5.76 -7.05 -10.53
N ASN A 20 -6.90 -7.11 -11.24
CA ASN A 20 -7.87 -6.03 -11.25
C ASN A 20 -8.42 -5.73 -9.85
N LYS A 21 -8.52 -6.75 -9.00
CA LYS A 21 -9.00 -6.58 -7.62
C LYS A 21 -8.08 -5.68 -6.81
N GLU A 22 -6.78 -5.91 -6.85
CA GLU A 22 -5.80 -5.08 -6.15
C GLU A 22 -5.76 -3.68 -6.75
N LYS A 23 -5.89 -3.58 -8.06
CA LYS A 23 -5.92 -2.29 -8.76
C LYS A 23 -7.13 -1.45 -8.32
N GLU A 24 -8.29 -2.06 -8.12
CA GLU A 24 -9.47 -1.37 -7.62
C GLU A 24 -9.29 -0.88 -6.19
N ILE A 25 -8.64 -1.67 -5.33
CA ILE A 25 -8.29 -1.26 -3.97
C ILE A 25 -7.42 -0.01 -4.01
N ILE A 26 -6.42 0.01 -4.87
CA ILE A 26 -5.52 1.16 -5.03
C ILE A 26 -6.28 2.39 -5.51
N LYS A 27 -7.15 2.24 -6.51
CA LYS A 27 -7.97 3.34 -7.03
C LYS A 27 -8.82 3.96 -5.93
N LYS A 28 -9.51 3.12 -5.16
CA LYS A 28 -10.36 3.58 -4.07
C LYS A 28 -9.56 4.37 -3.05
N THR A 29 -8.38 3.88 -2.67
CA THR A 29 -7.51 4.55 -1.71
C THR A 29 -7.04 5.91 -2.22
N LEU A 30 -6.66 6.01 -3.49
CA LEU A 30 -6.24 7.28 -4.09
C LEU A 30 -7.35 8.32 -4.03
N ILE A 31 -8.58 7.91 -4.31
CA ILE A 31 -9.74 8.80 -4.24
C ILE A 31 -9.96 9.25 -2.80
N GLU A 32 -9.88 8.35 -1.83
CA GLU A 32 -10.01 8.67 -0.40
C GLU A 32 -8.90 9.62 0.08
N LEU A 33 -7.72 9.57 -0.54
CA LEU A 33 -6.61 10.46 -0.22
C LEU A 33 -6.69 11.81 -0.97
N GLY A 34 -7.72 12.01 -1.78
CA GLY A 34 -7.97 13.29 -2.42
C GLY A 34 -7.74 13.36 -3.93
N ALA A 35 -7.38 12.26 -4.57
CA ALA A 35 -7.20 12.23 -6.02
C ALA A 35 -8.56 12.33 -6.72
N LYS A 36 -8.61 13.04 -7.83
CA LYS A 36 -9.84 13.14 -8.63
C LYS A 36 -10.05 11.87 -9.45
N HIS A 37 -11.30 11.45 -9.60
CA HIS A 37 -11.64 10.30 -10.43
C HIS A 37 -11.04 10.37 -11.83
N SER A 38 -11.00 11.56 -12.43
CA SER A 38 -10.45 11.79 -13.76
C SER A 38 -8.92 11.62 -13.84
N GLU A 39 -8.23 11.65 -12.70
CA GLU A 39 -6.77 11.58 -12.63
C GLU A 39 -6.25 10.21 -12.18
N VAL A 40 -7.10 9.39 -11.59
CA VAL A 40 -6.68 8.13 -10.95
C VAL A 40 -6.00 7.18 -11.93
N ASP A 41 -6.58 7.00 -13.12
CA ASP A 41 -6.01 6.07 -14.10
C ASP A 41 -4.63 6.52 -14.58
N GLU A 42 -4.44 7.83 -14.77
CA GLU A 42 -3.14 8.38 -15.16
C GLU A 42 -2.12 8.21 -14.04
N ILE A 43 -2.52 8.48 -12.79
CA ILE A 43 -1.65 8.30 -11.63
C ILE A 43 -1.17 6.84 -11.56
N ILE A 44 -2.07 5.89 -11.72
CA ILE A 44 -1.75 4.46 -11.68
C ILE A 44 -0.82 4.08 -12.82
N THR A 45 -1.10 4.53 -14.04
CA THR A 45 -0.26 4.22 -15.21
C THR A 45 1.17 4.72 -15.00
N ASN A 46 1.32 5.97 -14.52
CA ASN A 46 2.64 6.54 -14.25
C ASN A 46 3.35 5.79 -13.12
N ALA A 47 2.61 5.40 -12.09
CA ALA A 47 3.17 4.66 -10.97
C ALA A 47 3.61 3.24 -11.37
N GLU A 48 2.88 2.59 -12.26
CA GLU A 48 3.27 1.28 -12.80
C GLU A 48 4.60 1.37 -13.55
N ILE A 49 4.78 2.42 -14.36
CA ILE A 49 6.03 2.66 -15.07
C ILE A 49 7.18 2.91 -14.09
N ASN A 50 6.95 3.73 -13.07
CA ASN A 50 7.96 4.04 -12.06
C ASN A 50 8.35 2.80 -11.26
N GLU A 51 7.38 1.95 -10.92
CA GLU A 51 7.64 0.71 -10.17
C GLU A 51 8.48 -0.26 -10.99
N GLU A 52 8.24 -0.36 -12.30
CA GLU A 52 9.02 -1.21 -13.20
C GLU A 52 10.47 -0.73 -13.34
N LYS A 53 10.68 0.60 -13.33
CA LYS A 53 12.02 1.18 -13.45
C LYS A 53 12.82 1.09 -12.17
N SER A 54 12.15 1.12 -11.02
CA SER A 54 12.80 1.07 -9.72
C SER A 54 11.86 0.37 -8.75
N ASN A 55 12.29 -0.75 -8.20
CA ASN A 55 11.50 -1.48 -7.19
C ASN A 55 12.08 -1.28 -5.78
N GLN A 56 12.77 -0.16 -5.56
CA GLN A 56 13.36 0.12 -4.27
C GLN A 56 12.39 0.81 -3.33
N ILE A 57 12.04 0.13 -2.25
CA ILE A 57 11.12 0.61 -1.22
C ILE A 57 11.52 1.99 -0.71
N LEU A 58 12.83 2.25 -0.54
CA LEU A 58 13.31 3.53 -0.02
C LEU A 58 12.87 4.72 -0.86
N ASP A 59 12.85 4.55 -2.18
CA ASP A 59 12.39 5.62 -3.07
C ASP A 59 10.90 5.89 -2.91
N PHE A 60 10.11 4.82 -2.77
CA PHE A 60 8.66 4.94 -2.66
C PHE A 60 8.24 5.53 -1.31
N THR A 61 8.95 5.19 -0.25
CA THR A 61 8.60 5.67 1.10
C THR A 61 8.98 7.12 1.37
N ARG A 62 9.86 7.72 0.57
CA ARG A 62 10.26 9.12 0.74
C ARG A 62 9.06 10.07 0.73
N GLU A 63 8.11 9.83 -0.15
CA GLU A 63 6.93 10.68 -0.25
C GLU A 63 6.03 10.55 0.98
N ILE A 64 5.93 9.34 1.54
CA ILE A 64 5.03 9.04 2.66
C ILE A 64 5.66 9.41 3.99
N LYS A 65 6.97 9.27 4.12
CA LYS A 65 7.73 9.42 5.35
C LYS A 65 7.45 10.72 6.10
N ASN A 66 7.28 11.82 5.37
CA ASN A 66 7.08 13.15 5.93
C ASN A 66 5.60 13.57 5.97
N LYS A 67 4.69 12.67 5.62
CA LYS A 67 3.26 12.95 5.69
C LYS A 67 2.74 12.78 7.11
N GLY A 68 1.54 13.30 7.38
CA GLY A 68 0.89 13.18 8.67
C GLY A 68 0.56 11.73 9.04
N HIS A 69 0.30 11.54 10.33
CA HIS A 69 0.01 10.21 10.88
C HIS A 69 -1.18 9.54 10.19
N ASP A 70 -2.27 10.28 9.96
CA ASP A 70 -3.47 9.74 9.34
C ASP A 70 -3.22 9.24 7.92
N PHE A 71 -2.38 9.94 7.17
CA PHE A 71 -1.98 9.52 5.82
C PHE A 71 -1.23 8.18 5.88
N LYS A 72 -0.27 8.07 6.81
CA LYS A 72 0.51 6.84 6.99
C LYS A 72 -0.39 5.67 7.38
N ILE A 73 -1.32 5.89 8.31
CA ILE A 73 -2.28 4.86 8.73
C ILE A 73 -3.11 4.38 7.53
N LYS A 74 -3.60 5.31 6.71
CA LYS A 74 -4.39 4.96 5.52
C LYS A 74 -3.59 4.10 4.55
N ILE A 75 -2.31 4.43 4.33
CA ILE A 75 -1.44 3.64 3.45
C ILE A 75 -1.23 2.24 4.01
N ILE A 76 -0.98 2.11 5.31
CA ILE A 76 -0.80 0.79 5.94
C ILE A 76 -2.09 -0.03 5.88
N GLU A 77 -3.25 0.58 6.12
CA GLU A 77 -4.54 -0.10 5.96
C GLU A 77 -4.71 -0.64 4.55
N THR A 78 -4.38 0.16 3.55
CA THR A 78 -4.48 -0.23 2.14
C THR A 78 -3.55 -1.38 1.81
N LEU A 79 -2.31 -1.33 2.32
CA LEU A 79 -1.34 -2.41 2.11
C LEU A 79 -1.84 -3.72 2.71
N TRP A 80 -2.39 -3.70 3.92
CA TRP A 80 -2.98 -4.90 4.51
C TRP A 80 -4.19 -5.40 3.73
N ASN A 81 -5.03 -4.48 3.20
CA ASN A 81 -6.15 -4.87 2.33
C ASN A 81 -5.67 -5.59 1.08
N ILE A 82 -4.61 -5.09 0.45
CA ILE A 82 -4.02 -5.71 -0.73
C ILE A 82 -3.48 -7.11 -0.38
N ILE A 83 -2.74 -7.21 0.71
CA ILE A 83 -2.14 -8.48 1.16
C ILE A 83 -3.23 -9.52 1.44
N TYR A 84 -4.24 -9.15 2.21
CA TYR A 84 -5.30 -10.08 2.59
C TYR A 84 -6.35 -10.30 1.49
N SER A 85 -6.28 -9.55 0.37
CA SER A 85 -7.18 -9.81 -0.77
C SER A 85 -6.93 -11.19 -1.37
N ASN A 86 -5.77 -11.77 -1.11
CA ASN A 86 -5.38 -13.11 -1.56
C ASN A 86 -5.46 -14.15 -0.43
N ASN A 87 -6.19 -13.84 0.64
CA ASN A 87 -6.54 -14.72 1.77
C ASN A 87 -5.46 -14.92 2.83
N GLU A 88 -4.18 -14.91 2.49
CA GLU A 88 -3.10 -15.12 3.47
C GLU A 88 -1.91 -14.20 3.21
N ALA A 89 -1.34 -13.68 4.30
CA ALA A 89 -0.08 -12.98 4.24
C ALA A 89 1.06 -14.00 4.25
N ASP A 90 1.91 -13.97 3.24
CA ASP A 90 3.08 -14.84 3.22
C ASP A 90 4.26 -14.17 3.96
N MET A 91 5.39 -14.88 4.02
CA MET A 91 6.59 -14.41 4.71
C MET A 91 7.14 -13.11 4.09
N TYR A 92 7.10 -13.00 2.76
CA TYR A 92 7.62 -11.81 2.07
C TYR A 92 6.79 -10.59 2.36
N GLU A 93 5.47 -10.74 2.39
CA GLU A 93 4.56 -9.65 2.69
C GLU A 93 4.68 -9.22 4.15
N ALA A 94 4.80 -10.17 5.07
CA ALA A 94 5.01 -9.87 6.49
C ALA A 94 6.33 -9.13 6.71
N ASN A 95 7.40 -9.53 6.02
CA ASN A 95 8.70 -8.86 6.08
C ASN A 95 8.64 -7.45 5.51
N LEU A 96 7.90 -7.26 4.41
CA LEU A 96 7.68 -5.94 3.83
C LEU A 96 7.03 -5.01 4.85
N MET A 97 5.96 -5.46 5.50
CA MET A 97 5.22 -4.64 6.47
C MET A 97 6.09 -4.29 7.68
N ARG A 98 6.90 -5.22 8.15
CA ARG A 98 7.85 -4.96 9.26
C ARG A 98 8.86 -3.90 8.88
N ARG A 99 9.40 -3.99 7.66
CA ARG A 99 10.36 -3.01 7.15
C ARG A 99 9.72 -1.63 7.01
N LEU A 100 8.49 -1.58 6.52
CA LEU A 100 7.75 -0.32 6.35
C LEU A 100 7.47 0.37 7.68
N SER A 101 7.21 -0.39 8.75
CA SER A 101 6.99 0.22 10.07
C SER A 101 8.19 1.07 10.50
N GLY A 102 9.40 0.56 10.27
CA GLY A 102 10.63 1.32 10.56
C GLY A 102 10.81 2.51 9.64
N LEU A 103 10.58 2.32 8.34
CA LEU A 103 10.79 3.38 7.35
C LEU A 103 9.79 4.53 7.48
N LEU A 104 8.58 4.26 7.96
CA LEU A 104 7.53 5.25 8.12
C LEU A 104 7.40 5.76 9.56
N TYR A 105 8.28 5.33 10.46
CA TYR A 105 8.27 5.72 11.86
C TYR A 105 6.97 5.36 12.59
N LEU A 106 6.42 4.19 12.29
CA LEU A 106 5.23 3.65 12.96
C LEU A 106 5.66 2.56 13.93
N ASP A 107 5.05 2.55 15.13
CA ASP A 107 5.40 1.53 16.12
C ASP A 107 4.71 0.18 15.82
N ASN A 108 5.23 -0.88 16.43
CA ASN A 108 4.73 -2.23 16.21
C ASN A 108 3.30 -2.42 16.68
N LYS A 109 2.89 -1.71 17.73
CA LYS A 109 1.53 -1.78 18.24
C LYS A 109 0.55 -1.21 17.24
N THR A 110 0.84 -0.02 16.69
CA THR A 110 0.01 0.61 15.67
C THR A 110 -0.13 -0.30 14.45
N MET A 111 0.99 -0.88 13.98
CA MET A 111 0.99 -1.80 12.85
C MET A 111 0.13 -3.04 13.12
N GLY A 112 0.26 -3.62 14.30
CA GLY A 112 -0.53 -4.78 14.71
C GLY A 112 -2.01 -4.49 14.83
N ASP A 113 -2.37 -3.33 15.39
CA ASP A 113 -3.76 -2.91 15.53
C ASP A 113 -4.43 -2.73 14.16
N ILE A 114 -3.72 -2.13 13.21
CA ILE A 114 -4.23 -1.96 11.83
C ILE A 114 -4.42 -3.32 11.16
N LYS A 115 -3.45 -4.20 11.29
CA LYS A 115 -3.50 -5.56 10.75
C LYS A 115 -4.74 -6.31 11.23
N GLU A 116 -4.97 -6.30 12.54
CA GLU A 116 -6.11 -6.99 13.14
C GLU A 116 -7.45 -6.38 12.71
N LYS A 117 -7.50 -5.07 12.60
CA LYS A 117 -8.70 -4.36 12.11
C LYS A 117 -9.05 -4.80 10.68
N ILE A 118 -8.08 -4.83 9.80
CA ILE A 118 -8.30 -5.20 8.39
C ILE A 118 -8.68 -6.68 8.28
N LYS A 119 -7.95 -7.55 9.00
CA LYS A 119 -8.23 -8.98 9.02
C LYS A 119 -9.67 -9.26 9.48
N LYS A 120 -10.11 -8.58 10.53
CA LYS A 120 -11.46 -8.72 11.07
C LYS A 120 -12.52 -8.24 10.07
N ASN A 121 -12.27 -7.12 9.41
CA ASN A 121 -13.20 -6.59 8.40
C ASN A 121 -13.37 -7.54 7.22
N LEU A 122 -12.31 -8.21 6.80
CA LEU A 122 -12.35 -9.15 5.68
C LEU A 122 -13.00 -10.49 6.03
N ALA A 123 -13.05 -10.82 7.31
CA ALA A 123 -13.66 -12.05 7.78
C ALA A 123 -15.20 -11.96 7.89
N GLN A 124 -15.77 -10.78 7.71
CA GLN A 124 -17.22 -10.55 7.79
C GLN A 124 -17.93 -10.75 6.45
#